data_b1ca86fca5605e81fb67438e621928a6
#
_entry.id   b1ca86fca5605e81fb67438e621928a6
#
_cell.length_a   1.000
_cell.length_b   1.000
_cell.length_c   1.000
_cell.angle_alpha   90.00
_cell.angle_beta   90.00
_cell.angle_gamma   90.00
#
_symmetry.space_group_name_H-M   'P 1'
#
loop_
_entity.id
_entity.type
_entity.pdbx_description
1 polymer ?
#
loop_
_entity_poly.entity_id
_entity_poly.type
_entity_poly.pdbx_seq_one_letter_code
_entity_poly.pdbx_strand_id
1 'polypeptide(L)'
;VTSALGVVTVTYWSGGHVETFLKSLDHATSAVPRVIIADNGSGDGAPEAAARDHDNVTLVHTGGNIGYGGGINRAVAELGADVDFIVIANPDVEWSPGAIDELVAAAARWPRAGALGPLIYEPDGSVYPSARSVPSLVSGTGHALLGTVWKSNPWTAAYRADDVAPSERPVGWLSGSCLLVRREAFEAIGGFDERYFMYMEDVDLGDRLGKAGWLNLYVPGAEVTHTKGHSAGRDPGAMLPAHHRSAYMFQADRNPGLLRAPLRLALRLGLALRSRLAVRAAGRALIDDDDDSTHPRGHDQ
;
A
#
# COMPACT_ATOMS: atom_id res chain seq x y z
N VAL A 1 19.52 -22.94 -7.14
CA VAL A 1 18.52 -22.51 -8.11
C VAL A 1 18.19 -21.05 -7.75
N THR A 2 18.62 -20.12 -8.59
CA THR A 2 18.21 -18.71 -8.45
C THR A 2 16.72 -18.62 -8.75
N SER A 3 15.91 -18.29 -7.75
CA SER A 3 14.48 -18.07 -7.94
C SER A 3 14.26 -16.90 -8.90
N ALA A 4 13.41 -17.09 -9.90
CA ALA A 4 13.11 -16.02 -10.85
C ALA A 4 12.29 -14.93 -10.18
N LEU A 5 12.71 -13.68 -10.34
CA LEU A 5 12.17 -12.49 -9.68
C LEU A 5 11.50 -11.56 -10.68
N GLY A 6 10.27 -11.16 -10.40
CA GLY A 6 9.58 -10.10 -11.10
C GLY A 6 9.31 -8.92 -10.16
N VAL A 7 9.35 -7.71 -10.68
CA VAL A 7 9.00 -6.47 -9.98
C VAL A 7 7.82 -5.84 -10.68
N VAL A 8 6.79 -5.46 -9.94
CA VAL A 8 5.62 -4.78 -10.48
C VAL A 8 5.34 -3.49 -9.73
N THR A 9 5.02 -2.43 -10.45
CA THR A 9 4.64 -1.14 -9.90
C THR A 9 3.48 -0.53 -10.68
N VAL A 10 2.70 0.32 -10.02
CA VAL A 10 1.61 1.08 -10.64
C VAL A 10 1.96 2.55 -10.66
N THR A 11 1.91 3.15 -11.84
CA THR A 11 2.14 4.59 -12.00
C THR A 11 0.82 5.34 -12.20
N TYR A 12 0.74 6.51 -11.60
CA TYR A 12 -0.29 7.52 -11.84
C TYR A 12 0.28 8.89 -11.51
N TRP A 13 0.80 9.59 -12.53
CA TRP A 13 1.49 10.87 -12.41
C TRP A 13 2.67 10.83 -11.42
N SER A 14 3.52 9.81 -11.54
CA SER A 14 4.61 9.54 -10.60
C SER A 14 5.86 10.39 -10.81
N GLY A 15 5.97 11.07 -11.95
CA GLY A 15 7.09 11.96 -12.25
C GLY A 15 8.46 11.28 -12.13
N GLY A 16 9.43 12.00 -11.59
CA GLY A 16 10.80 11.50 -11.43
C GLY A 16 10.98 10.36 -10.43
N HIS A 17 9.96 10.02 -9.62
CA HIS A 17 10.06 8.91 -8.64
C HIS A 17 10.29 7.56 -9.32
N VAL A 18 9.71 7.33 -10.51
CA VAL A 18 9.91 6.08 -11.26
C VAL A 18 11.39 5.85 -11.56
N GLU A 19 12.10 6.88 -11.96
CA GLU A 19 13.54 6.78 -12.26
C GLU A 19 14.37 6.54 -11.00
N THR A 20 14.03 7.19 -9.88
CA THR A 20 14.69 6.96 -8.59
C THR A 20 14.45 5.53 -8.10
N PHE A 21 13.21 5.04 -8.22
CA PHE A 21 12.85 3.65 -7.92
C PHE A 21 13.69 2.66 -8.72
N LEU A 22 13.81 2.82 -10.05
CA LEU A 22 14.57 1.92 -10.91
C LEU A 22 16.05 1.95 -10.60
N LYS A 23 16.65 3.14 -10.38
CA LYS A 23 18.06 3.26 -10.00
C LYS A 23 18.36 2.61 -8.66
N SER A 24 17.48 2.76 -7.67
CA SER A 24 17.68 2.11 -6.38
C SER A 24 17.52 0.58 -6.46
N LEU A 25 16.70 0.08 -7.40
CA LEU A 25 16.50 -1.34 -7.65
C LEU A 25 17.79 -2.06 -8.07
N ASP A 26 18.69 -1.37 -8.80
CA ASP A 26 19.99 -1.92 -9.24
C ASP A 26 20.89 -2.39 -8.09
N HIS A 27 20.67 -1.87 -6.88
CA HIS A 27 21.43 -2.23 -5.68
C HIS A 27 20.62 -3.10 -4.70
N ALA A 28 19.33 -3.24 -4.91
CA ALA A 28 18.42 -3.96 -4.01
C ALA A 28 18.53 -5.47 -4.13
N THR A 29 19.00 -5.97 -5.26
CA THR A 29 19.15 -7.40 -5.54
C THR A 29 20.37 -7.67 -6.44
N SER A 30 20.96 -8.84 -6.25
CA SER A 30 22.02 -9.37 -7.13
C SER A 30 21.47 -9.91 -8.47
N ALA A 31 20.16 -10.09 -8.59
CA ALA A 31 19.50 -10.53 -9.82
C ALA A 31 19.13 -9.32 -10.71
N VAL A 32 18.92 -9.58 -12.01
CA VAL A 32 18.29 -8.60 -12.91
C VAL A 32 16.81 -8.96 -13.03
N PRO A 33 15.92 -8.30 -12.29
CA PRO A 33 14.49 -8.65 -12.31
C PRO A 33 13.83 -8.14 -13.59
N ARG A 34 12.79 -8.84 -14.04
CA ARG A 34 11.83 -8.31 -15.02
C ARG A 34 10.94 -7.29 -14.32
N VAL A 35 10.87 -6.07 -14.83
CA VAL A 35 10.05 -4.99 -14.26
C VAL A 35 8.84 -4.73 -15.14
N ILE A 36 7.64 -4.76 -14.57
CA ILE A 36 6.41 -4.37 -15.26
C ILE A 36 5.84 -3.11 -14.59
N ILE A 37 5.69 -2.06 -15.36
CA ILE A 37 5.00 -0.83 -14.96
C ILE A 37 3.57 -0.87 -15.52
N ALA A 38 2.56 -0.92 -14.65
CA ALA A 38 1.18 -0.71 -15.04
C ALA A 38 0.82 0.77 -14.90
N ASP A 39 0.61 1.45 -16.01
CA ASP A 39 0.28 2.87 -16.01
C ASP A 39 -1.23 3.10 -16.00
N ASN A 40 -1.71 3.76 -14.96
CA ASN A 40 -3.11 4.11 -14.74
C ASN A 40 -3.53 5.43 -15.42
N GLY A 41 -2.83 5.82 -16.48
CA GLY A 41 -3.16 6.99 -17.28
C GLY A 41 -2.38 8.24 -16.85
N SER A 42 -1.07 8.11 -16.67
CA SER A 42 -0.16 9.24 -16.46
C SER A 42 -0.07 10.08 -17.74
N GLY A 43 0.05 11.39 -17.57
CA GLY A 43 0.28 12.31 -18.68
C GLY A 43 1.62 13.03 -18.59
N ASP A 44 2.52 12.57 -17.68
CA ASP A 44 3.82 13.16 -17.41
C ASP A 44 4.98 12.57 -18.24
N GLY A 45 4.72 11.49 -18.99
CA GLY A 45 5.72 10.80 -19.83
C GLY A 45 6.77 10.01 -19.06
N ALA A 46 6.68 9.92 -17.73
CA ALA A 46 7.66 9.21 -16.90
C ALA A 46 7.64 7.68 -17.13
N PRO A 47 6.47 7.00 -17.24
CA PRO A 47 6.43 5.57 -17.52
C PRO A 47 7.01 5.21 -18.89
N GLU A 48 6.75 6.04 -19.90
CA GLU A 48 7.29 5.86 -21.26
C GLU A 48 8.80 6.08 -21.32
N ALA A 49 9.31 7.06 -20.55
CA ALA A 49 10.73 7.28 -20.42
C ALA A 49 11.42 6.08 -19.76
N ALA A 50 10.87 5.56 -18.68
CA ALA A 50 11.38 4.39 -17.99
C ALA A 50 11.47 3.16 -18.90
N ALA A 51 10.41 2.87 -19.67
CA ALA A 51 10.39 1.73 -20.59
C ALA A 51 11.35 1.90 -21.78
N ARG A 52 11.66 3.13 -22.19
CA ARG A 52 12.62 3.41 -23.25
C ARG A 52 14.06 3.30 -22.77
N ASP A 53 14.34 3.73 -21.54
CA ASP A 53 15.69 3.93 -21.04
C ASP A 53 16.23 2.71 -20.24
N HIS A 54 15.36 1.70 -19.95
CA HIS A 54 15.69 0.49 -19.21
C HIS A 54 15.21 -0.78 -19.97
N ASP A 55 16.11 -1.60 -20.44
CA ASP A 55 15.81 -2.79 -21.27
C ASP A 55 15.00 -3.88 -20.54
N ASN A 56 15.06 -3.92 -19.21
CA ASN A 56 14.34 -4.87 -18.37
C ASN A 56 12.94 -4.38 -17.93
N VAL A 57 12.52 -3.19 -18.39
CA VAL A 57 11.24 -2.57 -18.08
C VAL A 57 10.24 -2.74 -19.22
N THR A 58 9.06 -3.25 -18.87
CA THR A 58 7.90 -3.31 -19.78
C THR A 58 6.79 -2.41 -19.25
N LEU A 59 6.29 -1.52 -20.12
CA LEU A 59 5.15 -0.65 -19.82
C LEU A 59 3.84 -1.27 -20.30
N VAL A 60 2.83 -1.25 -19.45
CA VAL A 60 1.47 -1.72 -19.73
C VAL A 60 0.49 -0.60 -19.42
N HIS A 61 -0.20 -0.08 -20.42
CA HIS A 61 -1.28 0.86 -20.20
C HIS A 61 -2.56 0.14 -19.77
N THR A 62 -3.14 0.53 -18.64
CA THR A 62 -4.37 -0.08 -18.12
C THR A 62 -5.64 0.44 -18.78
N GLY A 63 -5.53 1.50 -19.59
CA GLY A 63 -6.66 2.13 -20.26
C GLY A 63 -7.39 3.18 -19.41
N GLY A 64 -6.90 3.48 -18.21
CA GLY A 64 -7.42 4.47 -17.28
C GLY A 64 -7.09 4.09 -15.84
N ASN A 65 -7.48 4.91 -14.86
CA ASN A 65 -7.19 4.62 -13.46
C ASN A 65 -8.14 3.54 -12.93
N ILE A 66 -7.66 2.30 -12.89
CA ILE A 66 -8.37 1.11 -12.38
C ILE A 66 -8.07 0.81 -10.89
N GLY A 67 -7.39 1.72 -10.20
CA GLY A 67 -6.96 1.56 -8.82
C GLY A 67 -5.65 0.82 -8.67
N TYR A 68 -5.16 0.74 -7.42
CA TYR A 68 -3.85 0.13 -7.15
C TYR A 68 -3.85 -1.38 -7.38
N GLY A 69 -4.76 -2.09 -6.70
CA GLY A 69 -4.82 -3.56 -6.79
C GLY A 69 -5.10 -4.06 -8.21
N GLY A 70 -5.99 -3.37 -8.96
CA GLY A 70 -6.26 -3.69 -10.36
C GLY A 70 -5.03 -3.50 -11.23
N GLY A 71 -4.29 -2.39 -11.04
CA GLY A 71 -3.01 -2.14 -11.74
C GLY A 71 -1.97 -3.23 -11.46
N ILE A 72 -1.81 -3.63 -10.18
CA ILE A 72 -0.90 -4.73 -9.81
C ILE A 72 -1.31 -6.04 -10.46
N ASN A 73 -2.58 -6.43 -10.41
CA ASN A 73 -3.07 -7.66 -11.07
C ASN A 73 -2.74 -7.64 -12.57
N ARG A 74 -2.95 -6.49 -13.21
CA ARG A 74 -2.63 -6.31 -14.64
C ARG A 74 -1.14 -6.47 -14.92
N ALA A 75 -0.27 -5.88 -14.07
CA ALA A 75 1.19 -6.02 -14.20
C ALA A 75 1.65 -7.48 -13.97
N VAL A 76 1.10 -8.15 -12.96
CA VAL A 76 1.42 -9.56 -12.65
C VAL A 76 1.04 -10.50 -13.80
N ALA A 77 -0.05 -10.21 -14.51
CA ALA A 77 -0.47 -11.00 -15.66
C ALA A 77 0.52 -10.97 -16.84
N GLU A 78 1.34 -9.91 -16.93
CA GLU A 78 2.39 -9.76 -17.96
C GLU A 78 3.73 -10.38 -17.53
N LEU A 79 3.89 -10.77 -16.25
CA LEU A 79 5.04 -11.55 -15.80
C LEU A 79 4.94 -12.99 -16.31
N GLY A 80 6.03 -13.55 -16.83
CA GLY A 80 6.09 -14.94 -17.25
C GLY A 80 5.78 -15.92 -16.09
N ALA A 81 5.30 -17.10 -16.43
CA ALA A 81 4.99 -18.15 -15.46
C ALA A 81 6.24 -18.71 -14.73
N ASP A 82 7.42 -18.37 -15.22
CA ASP A 82 8.74 -18.73 -14.68
C ASP A 82 9.13 -17.91 -13.42
N VAL A 83 8.37 -16.87 -13.07
CA VAL A 83 8.65 -16.03 -11.90
C VAL A 83 8.10 -16.68 -10.62
N ASP A 84 8.97 -16.97 -9.65
CA ASP A 84 8.61 -17.57 -8.36
C ASP A 84 8.18 -16.54 -7.32
N PHE A 85 8.80 -15.34 -7.36
CA PHE A 85 8.57 -14.24 -6.43
C PHE A 85 8.24 -12.96 -7.17
N ILE A 86 7.24 -12.24 -6.67
CA ILE A 86 6.78 -10.98 -7.19
C ILE A 86 7.05 -9.89 -6.14
N VAL A 87 7.89 -8.94 -6.47
CA VAL A 87 8.01 -7.69 -5.71
C VAL A 87 6.92 -6.74 -6.17
N ILE A 88 6.09 -6.32 -5.26
CA ILE A 88 5.04 -5.32 -5.46
C ILE A 88 5.47 -4.07 -4.71
N ALA A 89 5.67 -2.96 -5.40
CA ALA A 89 6.09 -1.73 -4.74
C ALA A 89 5.50 -0.49 -5.41
N ASN A 90 5.32 0.56 -4.60
CA ASN A 90 4.97 1.88 -5.13
C ASN A 90 6.15 2.48 -5.90
N PRO A 91 5.90 3.32 -6.93
CA PRO A 91 6.96 3.93 -7.74
C PRO A 91 7.77 5.01 -6.99
N ASP A 92 7.41 5.35 -5.75
CA ASP A 92 8.08 6.29 -4.86
C ASP A 92 8.78 5.60 -3.68
N VAL A 93 9.07 4.30 -3.82
CA VAL A 93 9.93 3.52 -2.91
C VAL A 93 11.38 3.60 -3.38
N GLU A 94 12.29 3.85 -2.45
CA GLU A 94 13.73 3.75 -2.64
C GLU A 94 14.27 2.57 -1.85
N TRP A 95 15.01 1.70 -2.52
CA TRP A 95 15.53 0.46 -1.96
C TRP A 95 16.89 0.66 -1.29
N SER A 96 17.05 0.12 -0.09
CA SER A 96 18.38 -0.05 0.49
C SER A 96 19.15 -1.21 -0.19
N PRO A 97 20.48 -1.18 -0.22
CA PRO A 97 21.27 -2.25 -0.83
C PRO A 97 20.95 -3.62 -0.24
N GLY A 98 20.69 -4.61 -1.11
CA GLY A 98 20.38 -5.99 -0.72
C GLY A 98 19.01 -6.23 -0.11
N ALA A 99 18.12 -5.23 -0.08
CA ALA A 99 16.81 -5.34 0.57
C ALA A 99 15.94 -6.47 -0.02
N ILE A 100 15.92 -6.62 -1.34
CA ILE A 100 15.17 -7.70 -2.00
C ILE A 100 15.83 -9.05 -1.76
N ASP A 101 17.15 -9.14 -1.79
CA ASP A 101 17.88 -10.38 -1.50
C ASP A 101 17.59 -10.87 -0.07
N GLU A 102 17.46 -9.96 0.91
CA GLU A 102 17.07 -10.31 2.28
C GLU A 102 15.63 -10.81 2.36
N LEU A 103 14.68 -10.19 1.64
CA LEU A 103 13.30 -10.70 1.57
C LEU A 103 13.25 -12.11 0.98
N VAL A 104 14.01 -12.37 -0.09
CA VAL A 104 14.11 -13.71 -0.71
C VAL A 104 14.75 -14.71 0.24
N ALA A 105 15.82 -14.32 0.96
CA ALA A 105 16.44 -15.16 1.99
C ALA A 105 15.48 -15.48 3.14
N ALA A 106 14.68 -14.50 3.58
CA ALA A 106 13.62 -14.72 4.57
C ALA A 106 12.53 -15.68 4.06
N ALA A 107 12.15 -15.57 2.78
CA ALA A 107 11.20 -16.51 2.17
C ALA A 107 11.71 -17.96 2.17
N ALA A 108 13.01 -18.15 2.06
CA ALA A 108 13.63 -19.49 2.19
C ALA A 108 13.62 -19.99 3.64
N ARG A 109 13.84 -19.10 4.62
CA ARG A 109 13.75 -19.44 6.07
C ARG A 109 12.31 -19.76 6.50
N TRP A 110 11.32 -19.13 5.83
CA TRP A 110 9.90 -19.26 6.13
C TRP A 110 9.11 -19.80 4.93
N PRO A 111 9.13 -21.11 4.66
CA PRO A 111 8.47 -21.69 3.47
C PRO A 111 6.95 -21.40 3.39
N ARG A 112 6.30 -21.10 4.53
CA ARG A 112 4.88 -20.75 4.59
C ARG A 112 4.62 -19.23 4.50
N ALA A 113 5.65 -18.40 4.35
CA ALA A 113 5.47 -16.97 4.11
C ALA A 113 4.95 -16.76 2.68
N GLY A 114 3.69 -16.31 2.56
CA GLY A 114 3.05 -15.96 1.31
C GLY A 114 3.35 -14.52 0.89
N ALA A 115 3.43 -13.61 1.88
CA ALA A 115 3.87 -12.23 1.70
C ALA A 115 4.91 -11.86 2.74
N LEU A 116 5.92 -11.08 2.33
CA LEU A 116 6.99 -10.58 3.18
C LEU A 116 7.08 -9.05 2.97
N GLY A 117 7.23 -8.30 4.05
CA GLY A 117 7.32 -6.83 4.00
C GLY A 117 8.55 -6.31 4.72
N PRO A 118 9.25 -5.32 4.15
CA PRO A 118 10.44 -4.71 4.75
C PRO A 118 10.08 -3.76 5.89
N LEU A 119 11.11 -3.32 6.60
CA LEU A 119 11.08 -2.10 7.39
C LEU A 119 10.99 -0.91 6.42
N ILE A 120 10.01 -0.05 6.63
CA ILE A 120 9.79 1.12 5.79
C ILE A 120 10.11 2.38 6.59
N TYR A 121 11.01 3.20 6.07
CA TYR A 121 11.29 4.53 6.59
C TYR A 121 10.50 5.61 5.85
N GLU A 122 10.09 6.63 6.59
CA GLU A 122 9.66 7.91 6.04
C GLU A 122 10.91 8.73 5.64
N PRO A 123 10.78 9.76 4.79
CA PRO A 123 11.92 10.60 4.40
C PRO A 123 12.64 11.31 5.55
N ASP A 124 11.97 11.51 6.68
CA ASP A 124 12.54 12.10 7.91
C ASP A 124 13.29 11.07 8.78
N GLY A 125 13.39 9.82 8.32
CA GLY A 125 14.03 8.71 9.04
C GLY A 125 13.15 8.05 10.09
N SER A 126 11.91 8.49 10.29
CA SER A 126 10.98 7.81 11.18
C SER A 126 10.48 6.49 10.56
N VAL A 127 10.16 5.51 11.42
CA VAL A 127 9.66 4.22 10.98
C VAL A 127 8.17 4.29 10.69
N TYR A 128 7.78 3.93 9.48
CA TYR A 128 6.39 3.73 9.11
C TYR A 128 5.87 2.38 9.63
N PRO A 129 4.75 2.34 10.36
CA PRO A 129 4.19 1.09 10.87
C PRO A 129 3.57 0.28 9.73
N SER A 130 4.41 -0.44 8.96
CA SER A 130 4.04 -1.22 7.77
C SER A 130 3.49 -2.61 8.09
N ALA A 131 3.66 -3.10 9.32
CA ALA A 131 3.31 -4.45 9.76
C ALA A 131 2.30 -4.39 10.91
N ARG A 132 1.05 -4.80 10.68
CA ARG A 132 -0.07 -4.56 11.60
C ARG A 132 -0.94 -5.78 11.82
N SER A 133 -1.81 -5.73 12.83
CA SER A 133 -2.88 -6.70 13.03
C SER A 133 -4.06 -6.42 12.10
N VAL A 134 -4.74 -7.48 11.63
CA VAL A 134 -5.97 -7.31 10.84
C VAL A 134 -7.02 -6.57 11.66
N PRO A 135 -7.61 -5.46 11.17
CA PRO A 135 -8.54 -4.66 11.94
C PRO A 135 -9.83 -5.43 12.22
N SER A 136 -10.15 -5.60 13.50
CA SER A 136 -11.44 -6.12 13.95
C SER A 136 -12.49 -5.01 14.06
N LEU A 137 -13.77 -5.38 14.18
CA LEU A 137 -14.83 -4.40 14.44
C LEU A 137 -14.56 -3.60 15.72
N VAL A 138 -14.04 -4.25 16.76
CA VAL A 138 -13.78 -3.61 18.06
C VAL A 138 -12.59 -2.66 17.96
N SER A 139 -11.45 -3.13 17.42
CA SER A 139 -10.26 -2.28 17.27
C SER A 139 -10.46 -1.17 16.25
N GLY A 140 -11.10 -1.47 15.10
CA GLY A 140 -11.38 -0.48 14.06
C GLY A 140 -12.39 0.57 14.52
N THR A 141 -13.46 0.20 15.24
CA THR A 141 -14.44 1.16 15.76
C THR A 141 -13.84 1.98 16.91
N GLY A 142 -13.10 1.35 17.83
CA GLY A 142 -12.42 2.04 18.92
C GLY A 142 -11.41 3.06 18.42
N HIS A 143 -10.57 2.69 17.44
CA HIS A 143 -9.66 3.61 16.79
C HIS A 143 -10.41 4.73 16.04
N ALA A 144 -11.46 4.40 15.31
CA ALA A 144 -12.24 5.37 14.55
C ALA A 144 -12.94 6.40 15.43
N LEU A 145 -13.43 6.02 16.59
CA LEU A 145 -14.16 6.90 17.51
C LEU A 145 -13.22 7.69 18.43
N LEU A 146 -12.15 7.08 18.90
CA LEU A 146 -11.30 7.62 19.97
C LEU A 146 -9.90 8.02 19.50
N GLY A 147 -9.45 7.57 18.33
CA GLY A 147 -8.08 7.79 17.84
C GLY A 147 -7.72 9.26 17.62
N THR A 148 -8.70 10.13 17.37
CA THR A 148 -8.50 11.58 17.23
C THR A 148 -8.44 12.31 18.57
N VAL A 149 -9.21 11.86 19.57
CA VAL A 149 -9.36 12.49 20.88
C VAL A 149 -8.41 11.88 21.90
N TRP A 150 -8.14 10.59 21.78
CA TRP A 150 -7.26 9.84 22.67
C TRP A 150 -6.26 9.01 21.88
N LYS A 151 -5.15 9.65 21.45
CA LYS A 151 -4.12 9.06 20.57
C LYS A 151 -3.44 7.81 21.14
N SER A 152 -3.32 7.69 22.46
CA SER A 152 -2.71 6.56 23.18
C SER A 152 -3.73 5.51 23.65
N ASN A 153 -4.94 5.47 23.10
CA ASN A 153 -5.92 4.47 23.53
C ASN A 153 -5.47 3.04 23.13
N PRO A 154 -5.84 2.02 23.95
CA PRO A 154 -5.37 0.64 23.72
C PRO A 154 -5.79 0.05 22.37
N TRP A 155 -6.88 0.49 21.78
CA TRP A 155 -7.31 0.04 20.44
C TRP A 155 -6.45 0.64 19.31
N THR A 156 -5.95 1.87 19.49
CA THR A 156 -4.98 2.49 18.57
C THR A 156 -3.61 1.84 18.69
N ALA A 157 -3.12 1.59 19.91
CA ALA A 157 -1.88 0.86 20.16
C ALA A 157 -1.94 -0.57 19.59
N ALA A 158 -3.01 -1.31 19.87
CA ALA A 158 -3.22 -2.66 19.31
C ALA A 158 -3.34 -2.66 17.77
N TYR A 159 -3.85 -1.59 17.16
CA TYR A 159 -3.94 -1.45 15.71
C TYR A 159 -2.59 -1.13 15.08
N ARG A 160 -1.78 -0.27 15.68
CA ARG A 160 -0.48 0.16 15.17
C ARG A 160 0.63 -0.84 15.41
N ALA A 161 0.57 -1.58 16.53
CA ALA A 161 1.63 -2.49 17.02
C ALA A 161 3.01 -1.80 17.11
N ASP A 162 3.02 -0.49 17.46
CA ASP A 162 4.19 0.39 17.42
C ASP A 162 5.21 0.09 18.54
N ASP A 163 4.79 -0.64 19.59
CA ASP A 163 5.60 -0.86 20.81
C ASP A 163 6.55 -2.08 20.71
N VAL A 164 6.57 -2.79 19.58
CA VAL A 164 7.43 -3.97 19.41
C VAL A 164 8.67 -3.60 18.63
N ALA A 165 9.84 -3.82 19.22
CA ALA A 165 11.13 -3.65 18.53
C ALA A 165 11.12 -4.39 17.18
N PRO A 166 11.67 -3.79 16.11
CA PRO A 166 11.70 -4.42 14.79
C PRO A 166 12.36 -5.81 14.86
N SER A 167 11.57 -6.86 14.66
CA SER A 167 12.04 -8.25 14.63
C SER A 167 11.29 -9.04 13.58
N GLU A 168 11.97 -10.02 12.97
CA GLU A 168 11.35 -10.92 12.00
C GLU A 168 10.23 -11.73 12.66
N ARG A 169 8.99 -11.55 12.20
CA ARG A 169 7.81 -12.16 12.84
C ARG A 169 6.60 -12.21 11.92
N PRO A 170 5.70 -13.19 12.09
CA PRO A 170 4.38 -13.17 11.47
C PRO A 170 3.54 -11.99 11.97
N VAL A 171 2.73 -11.42 11.06
CA VAL A 171 1.83 -10.30 11.33
C VAL A 171 0.46 -10.53 10.67
N GLY A 172 -0.50 -9.69 10.94
CA GLY A 172 -1.83 -9.81 10.35
C GLY A 172 -1.87 -9.41 8.88
N TRP A 173 -1.21 -8.30 8.55
CA TRP A 173 -1.08 -7.78 7.20
C TRP A 173 0.14 -6.84 7.10
N LEU A 174 0.56 -6.57 5.88
CA LEU A 174 1.71 -5.73 5.53
C LEU A 174 1.25 -4.63 4.58
N SER A 175 1.90 -3.46 4.65
CA SER A 175 1.60 -2.34 3.75
C SER A 175 1.86 -2.73 2.29
N GLY A 176 0.89 -2.47 1.43
CA GLY A 176 0.99 -2.68 -0.02
C GLY A 176 2.01 -1.77 -0.71
N SER A 177 2.58 -0.78 0.01
CA SER A 177 3.61 0.10 -0.57
C SER A 177 4.91 -0.65 -0.93
N CYS A 178 5.23 -1.75 -0.23
CA CYS A 178 6.36 -2.62 -0.57
C CYS A 178 6.16 -4.03 -0.01
N LEU A 179 6.07 -5.02 -0.90
CA LEU A 179 5.88 -6.44 -0.57
C LEU A 179 6.73 -7.32 -1.49
N LEU A 180 7.29 -8.41 -0.96
CA LEU A 180 7.64 -9.59 -1.74
C LEU A 180 6.53 -10.61 -1.55
N VAL A 181 5.93 -11.10 -2.63
CA VAL A 181 4.85 -12.10 -2.57
C VAL A 181 5.28 -13.35 -3.31
N ARG A 182 5.08 -14.51 -2.70
CA ARG A 182 5.24 -15.79 -3.38
C ARG A 182 4.15 -15.92 -4.43
N ARG A 183 4.52 -16.20 -5.70
CA ARG A 183 3.55 -16.31 -6.80
C ARG A 183 2.43 -17.32 -6.49
N GLU A 184 2.81 -18.51 -6.01
CA GLU A 184 1.85 -19.54 -5.63
C GLU A 184 0.81 -19.03 -4.61
N ALA A 185 1.24 -18.25 -3.61
CA ALA A 185 0.36 -17.67 -2.60
C ALA A 185 -0.56 -16.61 -3.19
N PHE A 186 -0.03 -15.76 -4.08
CA PHE A 186 -0.79 -14.71 -4.76
C PHE A 186 -1.88 -15.31 -5.66
N GLU A 187 -1.53 -16.31 -6.45
CA GLU A 187 -2.46 -17.02 -7.36
C GLU A 187 -3.52 -17.82 -6.59
N ALA A 188 -3.14 -18.48 -5.48
CA ALA A 188 -4.06 -19.25 -4.65
C ALA A 188 -5.23 -18.41 -4.10
N ILE A 189 -5.05 -17.10 -3.91
CA ILE A 189 -6.09 -16.20 -3.45
C ILE A 189 -6.70 -15.34 -4.57
N GLY A 190 -6.26 -15.51 -5.82
CA GLY A 190 -6.73 -14.75 -6.98
C GLY A 190 -6.21 -13.30 -7.05
N GLY A 191 -5.06 -13.00 -6.45
CA GLY A 191 -4.46 -11.67 -6.46
C GLY A 191 -5.18 -10.66 -5.57
N PHE A 192 -5.06 -9.37 -5.90
CA PHE A 192 -5.82 -8.31 -5.25
C PHE A 192 -7.31 -8.36 -5.63
N ASP A 193 -8.18 -8.03 -4.67
CA ASP A 193 -9.59 -7.84 -4.95
C ASP A 193 -9.83 -6.45 -5.59
N GLU A 194 -10.14 -6.42 -6.87
CA GLU A 194 -10.29 -5.20 -7.67
C GLU A 194 -11.51 -4.33 -7.27
N ARG A 195 -12.36 -4.81 -6.36
CA ARG A 195 -13.43 -4.00 -5.78
C ARG A 195 -12.88 -2.87 -4.93
N TYR A 196 -11.64 -3.03 -4.40
CA TYR A 196 -10.91 -1.98 -3.69
C TYR A 196 -10.17 -1.11 -4.69
N PHE A 197 -10.71 0.07 -4.97
CA PHE A 197 -10.04 1.04 -5.84
C PHE A 197 -8.73 1.55 -5.21
N MET A 198 -8.77 1.89 -3.92
CA MET A 198 -7.64 2.34 -3.13
C MET A 198 -7.94 2.17 -1.64
N TYR A 199 -6.90 1.87 -0.84
CA TYR A 199 -6.94 1.55 0.58
C TYR A 199 -7.70 0.26 0.91
N MET A 200 -7.21 -0.46 1.90
CA MET A 200 -7.72 -1.75 2.38
C MET A 200 -7.48 -2.94 1.43
N GLU A 201 -7.00 -2.72 0.21
CA GLU A 201 -6.61 -3.81 -0.70
C GLU A 201 -5.47 -4.65 -0.15
N ASP A 202 -4.50 -4.03 0.54
CA ASP A 202 -3.39 -4.68 1.21
C ASP A 202 -3.82 -5.42 2.50
N VAL A 203 -4.74 -4.82 3.26
CA VAL A 203 -5.35 -5.46 4.43
C VAL A 203 -6.15 -6.69 4.01
N ASP A 204 -6.92 -6.60 2.93
CA ASP A 204 -7.69 -7.70 2.35
C ASP A 204 -6.77 -8.81 1.83
N LEU A 205 -5.72 -8.45 1.10
CA LEU A 205 -4.71 -9.39 0.62
C LEU A 205 -4.12 -10.20 1.80
N GLY A 206 -3.65 -9.50 2.84
CA GLY A 206 -3.06 -10.12 4.03
C GLY A 206 -4.06 -11.03 4.77
N ASP A 207 -5.31 -10.61 4.92
CA ASP A 207 -6.37 -11.42 5.54
C ASP A 207 -6.71 -12.68 4.73
N ARG A 208 -6.80 -12.58 3.39
CA ARG A 208 -7.05 -13.72 2.50
C ARG A 208 -5.87 -14.69 2.49
N LEU A 209 -4.62 -14.20 2.48
CA LEU A 209 -3.43 -15.04 2.62
C LEU A 209 -3.48 -15.82 3.94
N GLY A 210 -3.75 -15.14 5.07
CA GLY A 210 -3.89 -15.80 6.36
C GLY A 210 -4.98 -16.87 6.38
N LYS A 211 -6.14 -16.62 5.80
CA LYS A 211 -7.24 -17.58 5.67
C LYS A 211 -6.90 -18.78 4.78
N ALA A 212 -6.05 -18.57 3.77
CA ALA A 212 -5.53 -19.64 2.91
C ALA A 212 -4.38 -20.45 3.54
N GLY A 213 -3.96 -20.10 4.77
CA GLY A 213 -2.91 -20.80 5.51
C GLY A 213 -1.49 -20.27 5.27
N TRP A 214 -1.34 -19.18 4.53
CA TRP A 214 -0.08 -18.48 4.37
C TRP A 214 0.20 -17.51 5.52
N LEU A 215 1.47 -17.17 5.73
CA LEU A 215 1.89 -16.15 6.69
C LEU A 215 2.18 -14.84 5.97
N ASN A 216 1.84 -13.71 6.61
CA ASN A 216 2.40 -12.41 6.31
C ASN A 216 3.59 -12.22 7.24
N LEU A 217 4.79 -12.02 6.72
CA LEU A 217 6.03 -11.97 7.50
C LEU A 217 6.64 -10.57 7.44
N TYR A 218 6.85 -9.95 8.58
CA TYR A 218 7.64 -8.72 8.69
C TYR A 218 9.12 -9.04 8.76
N VAL A 219 9.94 -8.44 7.89
CA VAL A 219 11.37 -8.71 7.73
C VAL A 219 12.14 -7.39 7.86
N PRO A 220 12.42 -6.93 9.07
CA PRO A 220 13.08 -5.64 9.29
C PRO A 220 14.56 -5.60 8.87
N GLY A 221 15.19 -6.73 8.54
CA GLY A 221 16.51 -6.78 7.92
C GLY A 221 16.53 -6.29 6.47
N ALA A 222 15.37 -6.24 5.82
CA ALA A 222 15.17 -5.57 4.54
C ALA A 222 14.64 -4.16 4.81
N GLU A 223 15.25 -3.14 4.20
CA GLU A 223 14.93 -1.74 4.47
C GLU A 223 14.60 -1.00 3.18
N VAL A 224 13.61 -0.11 3.25
CA VAL A 224 13.25 0.80 2.15
C VAL A 224 12.84 2.16 2.71
N THR A 225 12.99 3.21 1.91
CA THR A 225 12.42 4.53 2.19
C THR A 225 11.22 4.77 1.27
N HIS A 226 10.11 5.28 1.79
CA HIS A 226 8.89 5.55 1.02
C HIS A 226 8.56 7.04 1.06
N THR A 227 8.76 7.72 -0.05
CA THR A 227 8.56 9.16 -0.22
C THR A 227 7.08 9.46 -0.50
N LYS A 228 6.22 9.36 0.47
CA LYS A 228 4.77 9.53 0.32
C LYS A 228 4.33 10.85 -0.30
N GLY A 229 3.18 10.83 -0.97
CA GLY A 229 2.35 12.04 -1.15
C GLY A 229 2.14 12.53 -2.57
N HIS A 230 2.77 11.95 -3.60
CA HIS A 230 2.62 12.49 -4.96
C HIS A 230 1.26 12.20 -5.59
N SER A 231 0.73 10.98 -5.45
CA SER A 231 -0.53 10.60 -6.08
C SER A 231 -1.75 10.79 -5.17
N ALA A 232 -1.64 10.47 -3.87
CA ALA A 232 -2.76 10.53 -2.93
C ALA A 232 -3.11 11.96 -2.47
N GLY A 233 -2.16 12.90 -2.47
CA GLY A 233 -2.37 14.29 -2.06
C GLY A 233 -3.07 15.16 -3.11
N ARG A 234 -3.19 14.70 -4.36
CA ARG A 234 -3.73 15.51 -5.47
C ARG A 234 -5.25 15.64 -5.47
N ASP A 235 -5.98 14.68 -4.93
CA ASP A 235 -7.45 14.72 -4.86
C ASP A 235 -8.00 14.16 -3.54
N PRO A 236 -7.94 14.93 -2.44
CA PRO A 236 -8.54 14.53 -1.17
C PRO A 236 -10.05 14.27 -1.29
N GLY A 237 -10.71 14.92 -2.23
CA GLY A 237 -12.15 14.79 -2.49
C GLY A 237 -12.54 13.41 -2.99
N ALA A 238 -11.70 12.76 -3.78
CA ALA A 238 -11.89 11.40 -4.25
C ALA A 238 -11.32 10.35 -3.27
N MET A 239 -10.17 10.63 -2.67
CA MET A 239 -9.44 9.67 -1.82
C MET A 239 -10.16 9.35 -0.50
N LEU A 240 -10.70 10.38 0.20
CA LEU A 240 -11.42 10.17 1.46
C LEU A 240 -12.68 9.30 1.30
N PRO A 241 -13.57 9.54 0.30
CA PRO A 241 -14.69 8.65 0.02
C PRO A 241 -14.26 7.22 -0.35
N ALA A 242 -13.20 7.05 -1.15
CA ALA A 242 -12.66 5.74 -1.50
C ALA A 242 -12.23 4.96 -0.25
N HIS A 243 -11.47 5.59 0.66
CA HIS A 243 -11.05 4.98 1.93
C HIS A 243 -12.24 4.49 2.77
N HIS A 244 -13.27 5.32 2.96
CA HIS A 244 -14.43 4.94 3.77
C HIS A 244 -15.27 3.84 3.11
N ARG A 245 -15.37 3.85 1.77
CA ARG A 245 -16.04 2.79 1.01
C ARG A 245 -15.29 1.46 1.15
N SER A 246 -13.98 1.47 1.00
CA SER A 246 -13.12 0.29 1.16
C SER A 246 -13.21 -0.28 2.58
N ALA A 247 -13.15 0.57 3.60
CA ALA A 247 -13.32 0.16 5.00
C ALA A 247 -14.71 -0.47 5.26
N TYR A 248 -15.77 0.07 4.64
CA TYR A 248 -17.10 -0.55 4.72
C TYR A 248 -17.11 -1.94 4.05
N MET A 249 -16.58 -2.06 2.83
CA MET A 249 -16.55 -3.33 2.10
C MET A 249 -15.81 -4.40 2.90
N PHE A 250 -14.63 -4.09 3.40
CA PHE A 250 -13.83 -5.00 4.21
C PHE A 250 -14.60 -5.53 5.42
N GLN A 251 -15.28 -4.65 6.16
CA GLN A 251 -16.06 -5.05 7.32
C GLN A 251 -17.35 -5.79 6.94
N ALA A 252 -17.99 -5.41 5.82
CA ALA A 252 -19.21 -6.07 5.35
C ALA A 252 -18.94 -7.52 4.93
N ASP A 253 -17.86 -7.77 4.22
CA ASP A 253 -17.46 -9.11 3.78
C ASP A 253 -17.11 -10.04 4.97
N ARG A 254 -16.56 -9.49 6.05
CA ARG A 254 -16.26 -10.22 7.29
C ARG A 254 -17.49 -10.46 8.18
N ASN A 255 -18.59 -9.80 7.90
CA ASN A 255 -19.83 -9.89 8.67
C ASN A 255 -21.01 -10.27 7.76
N PRO A 256 -20.98 -11.44 7.10
CA PRO A 256 -22.04 -11.88 6.19
C PRO A 256 -23.31 -12.29 6.93
N GLY A 257 -24.37 -12.56 6.19
CA GLY A 257 -25.63 -13.13 6.68
C GLY A 257 -26.66 -12.08 7.12
N LEU A 258 -27.93 -12.51 7.20
CA LEU A 258 -29.07 -11.64 7.47
C LEU A 258 -29.08 -11.10 8.91
N LEU A 259 -28.64 -11.90 9.88
CA LEU A 259 -28.58 -11.48 11.28
C LEU A 259 -27.63 -10.29 11.54
N ARG A 260 -26.62 -10.13 10.67
CA ARG A 260 -25.68 -9.00 10.74
C ARG A 260 -26.05 -7.85 9.81
N ALA A 261 -27.17 -7.90 9.12
CA ALA A 261 -27.63 -6.83 8.24
C ALA A 261 -27.81 -5.47 8.96
N PRO A 262 -28.38 -5.40 10.18
CA PRO A 262 -28.46 -4.13 10.93
C PRO A 262 -27.08 -3.53 11.23
N LEU A 263 -26.08 -4.37 11.58
CA LEU A 263 -24.69 -3.94 11.80
C LEU A 263 -24.09 -3.36 10.52
N ARG A 264 -24.22 -4.05 9.39
CA ARG A 264 -23.71 -3.55 8.10
C ARG A 264 -24.38 -2.23 7.70
N LEU A 265 -25.68 -2.08 7.96
CA LEU A 265 -26.38 -0.82 7.71
C LEU A 265 -25.83 0.32 8.59
N ALA A 266 -25.64 0.07 9.89
CA ALA A 266 -25.07 1.05 10.81
C ALA A 266 -23.64 1.46 10.40
N LEU A 267 -22.80 0.50 10.03
CA LEU A 267 -21.45 0.77 9.50
C LEU A 267 -21.48 1.61 8.23
N ARG A 268 -22.38 1.27 7.29
CA ARG A 268 -22.54 2.02 6.02
C ARG A 268 -22.93 3.47 6.27
N LEU A 269 -23.91 3.71 7.13
CA LEU A 269 -24.40 5.06 7.44
C LEU A 269 -23.35 5.85 8.23
N GLY A 270 -22.68 5.24 9.22
CA GLY A 270 -21.65 5.88 10.02
C GLY A 270 -20.43 6.29 9.20
N LEU A 271 -19.93 5.38 8.35
CA LEU A 271 -18.79 5.67 7.46
C LEU A 271 -19.15 6.68 6.37
N ALA A 272 -20.37 6.64 5.82
CA ALA A 272 -20.83 7.62 4.85
C ALA A 272 -20.94 9.03 5.47
N LEU A 273 -21.47 9.14 6.69
CA LEU A 273 -21.51 10.41 7.43
C LEU A 273 -20.10 10.93 7.70
N ARG A 274 -19.21 10.07 8.21
CA ARG A 274 -17.81 10.44 8.48
C ARG A 274 -17.09 10.90 7.21
N SER A 275 -17.28 10.21 6.08
CA SER A 275 -16.74 10.61 4.79
C SER A 275 -17.16 12.03 4.41
N ARG A 276 -18.45 12.34 4.52
CA ARG A 276 -18.98 13.69 4.21
C ARG A 276 -18.40 14.78 5.12
N LEU A 277 -18.24 14.47 6.41
CA LEU A 277 -17.66 15.41 7.37
C LEU A 277 -16.15 15.63 7.08
N ALA A 278 -15.42 14.58 6.77
CA ALA A 278 -13.99 14.66 6.45
C ALA A 278 -13.73 15.46 5.16
N VAL A 279 -14.53 15.23 4.10
CA VAL A 279 -14.43 16.01 2.85
C VAL A 279 -14.74 17.49 3.08
N ARG A 280 -15.76 17.81 3.90
CA ARG A 280 -16.07 19.20 4.25
C ARG A 280 -14.96 19.87 5.07
N ALA A 281 -14.35 19.14 5.99
CA ALA A 281 -13.23 19.64 6.78
C ALA A 281 -12.00 19.92 5.92
N ALA A 282 -11.65 19.00 5.02
CA ALA A 282 -10.54 19.18 4.07
C ALA A 282 -10.78 20.37 3.11
N GLY A 283 -12.01 20.55 2.62
CA GLY A 283 -12.35 21.69 1.78
C GLY A 283 -12.26 23.05 2.49
N ARG A 284 -12.54 23.11 3.81
CA ARG A 284 -12.37 24.33 4.60
C ARG A 284 -10.89 24.67 4.82
N ALA A 285 -10.07 23.66 5.12
CA ALA A 285 -8.62 23.87 5.31
C ALA A 285 -7.95 24.46 4.06
N LEU A 286 -8.35 24.03 2.86
CA LEU A 286 -7.84 24.58 1.60
C LEU A 286 -8.25 26.06 1.38
N ILE A 287 -9.44 26.44 1.82
CA ILE A 287 -9.92 27.84 1.70
C ILE A 287 -9.18 28.76 2.69
N ASP A 288 -8.94 28.29 3.91
CA ASP A 288 -8.24 29.04 4.95
C ASP A 288 -6.76 29.27 4.59
N ASP A 289 -6.08 28.30 3.94
CA ASP A 289 -4.71 28.43 3.44
C ASP A 289 -4.59 29.44 2.27
N ASP A 290 -5.58 29.49 1.38
CA ASP A 290 -5.62 30.47 0.28
C ASP A 290 -5.83 31.91 0.79
N ASP A 291 -6.60 32.09 1.85
CA ASP A 291 -6.89 33.42 2.43
C ASP A 291 -5.67 33.98 3.20
N ASP A 292 -4.88 33.12 3.86
CA ASP A 292 -3.64 33.52 4.57
C ASP A 292 -2.49 33.85 3.59
N SER A 293 -2.50 33.27 2.39
CA SER A 293 -1.53 33.52 1.33
C SER A 293 -1.76 34.85 0.60
N THR A 294 -2.98 35.41 0.67
CA THR A 294 -3.37 36.66 -0.02
C THR A 294 -3.22 37.90 0.84
N HIS A 295 -2.93 37.76 2.16
CA HIS A 295 -2.66 38.92 3.06
C HIS A 295 -1.24 38.82 3.64
N PRO A 296 -0.20 39.37 2.96
CA PRO A 296 1.11 39.54 3.59
C PRO A 296 0.95 40.54 4.72
N ARG A 297 1.15 40.08 5.97
CA ARG A 297 1.22 40.97 7.14
C ARG A 297 2.30 42.01 6.87
N GLY A 298 1.88 43.26 6.61
CA GLY A 298 2.76 44.38 6.49
C GLY A 298 3.58 44.51 7.80
N HIS A 299 4.90 44.34 7.67
CA HIS A 299 5.82 44.78 8.68
C HIS A 299 5.76 46.31 8.70
N ASP A 300 4.98 46.87 9.61
CA ASP A 300 5.18 48.27 10.04
C ASP A 300 6.33 48.29 11.06
N GLN A 301 7.18 49.25 10.82
CA GLN A 301 8.47 49.60 11.38
C GLN A 301 8.54 49.68 12.91
#